data_86b686ebef4aef64be6768cdff044e9f
#
_entry.id   86b686ebef4aef64be6768cdff044e9f
#
_cell.length_a   1.000
_cell.length_b   1.000
_cell.length_c   1.000
_cell.angle_alpha   90.00
_cell.angle_beta   90.00
_cell.angle_gamma   90.00
#
_symmetry.space_group_name_H-M   'P 1'
#
loop_
_entity.id
_entity.type
_entity.pdbx_description
1 polymer ?
#
loop_
_entity_poly.entity_id
_entity_poly.type
_entity_poly.pdbx_seq_one_letter_code
_entity_poly.pdbx_strand_id
1 'polypeptide(L)'
;MKNLVVRTLSGLVLAAVVLGAIVWSQWSFGALLAVLLVGGMYEFYALAGKQGNAPQKVVGLVAGVVLFVLNFAFVSDDIEILGDARQAFGCGLAFLLLLLPAMFICELYRRGENPASGIGTTIMGICYVALPLSLMCYIPIVGSDTWNPWIMVAYIFIIWANDVFAYLVGMSVGRHRMFERLSPKKSWEGFFGGLAGAVAMGYAAARVLDADVWAWLGLALVAAATGVLGDLVESMFKRAAGVKDSGNLIPGHGGVLDRFDALLLSAPFVFVYMLFVM
;
A
#
# COMPACT_ATOMS: atom_id res chain seq x y z
N MET A 1 -12.66 -23.74 -16.79
CA MET A 1 -13.51 -23.65 -15.59
C MET A 1 -12.71 -23.76 -14.29
N LYS A 2 -11.80 -24.74 -14.09
CA LYS A 2 -10.99 -24.87 -12.84
C LYS A 2 -10.23 -23.59 -12.45
N ASN A 3 -9.63 -22.89 -13.41
CA ASN A 3 -8.87 -21.63 -13.12
C ASN A 3 -9.77 -20.47 -12.65
N LEU A 4 -11.03 -20.38 -13.13
CA LEU A 4 -11.94 -19.32 -12.69
C LEU A 4 -12.41 -19.57 -11.26
N VAL A 5 -12.77 -20.80 -10.93
CA VAL A 5 -13.19 -21.17 -9.56
C VAL A 5 -12.08 -20.94 -8.56
N VAL A 6 -10.84 -21.35 -8.87
CA VAL A 6 -9.67 -21.10 -8.00
C VAL A 6 -9.44 -19.60 -7.80
N ARG A 7 -9.54 -18.80 -8.86
CA ARG A 7 -9.38 -17.34 -8.77
C ARG A 7 -10.47 -16.69 -7.92
N THR A 8 -11.73 -17.05 -8.14
CA THR A 8 -12.83 -16.49 -7.35
C THR A 8 -12.70 -16.88 -5.88
N LEU A 9 -12.42 -18.16 -5.60
CA LEU A 9 -12.27 -18.63 -4.22
C LEU A 9 -11.09 -17.96 -3.48
N SER A 10 -9.93 -17.90 -4.13
CA SER A 10 -8.75 -17.23 -3.51
C SER A 10 -8.96 -15.72 -3.33
N GLY A 11 -9.73 -15.05 -4.22
CA GLY A 11 -10.10 -13.65 -4.03
C GLY A 11 -11.05 -13.45 -2.85
N LEU A 12 -12.05 -14.32 -2.70
CA LEU A 12 -12.96 -14.28 -1.55
C LEU A 12 -12.23 -14.56 -0.23
N VAL A 13 -11.33 -15.54 -0.22
CA VAL A 13 -10.50 -15.84 0.97
C VAL A 13 -9.61 -14.65 1.32
N LEU A 14 -8.95 -14.04 0.33
CA LEU A 14 -8.12 -12.85 0.55
C LEU A 14 -8.94 -11.69 1.13
N ALA A 15 -10.10 -11.41 0.55
CA ALA A 15 -11.00 -10.37 1.05
C ALA A 15 -11.47 -10.66 2.48
N ALA A 16 -11.86 -11.90 2.78
CA ALA A 16 -12.26 -12.32 4.11
C ALA A 16 -11.13 -12.19 5.14
N VAL A 17 -9.89 -12.58 4.77
CA VAL A 17 -8.71 -12.45 5.63
C VAL A 17 -8.39 -10.97 5.89
N VAL A 18 -8.39 -10.14 4.85
CA VAL A 18 -8.09 -8.71 4.98
C VAL A 18 -9.13 -8.01 5.85
N LEU A 19 -10.41 -8.16 5.53
CA LEU A 19 -11.49 -7.53 6.31
C LEU A 19 -11.58 -8.10 7.73
N GLY A 20 -11.42 -9.40 7.88
CA GLY A 20 -11.40 -10.06 9.18
C GLY A 20 -10.26 -9.57 10.08
N ALA A 21 -9.06 -9.43 9.52
CA ALA A 21 -7.90 -8.92 10.25
C ALA A 21 -8.09 -7.46 10.70
N ILE A 22 -8.75 -6.62 9.87
CA ILE A 22 -9.03 -5.22 10.20
C ILE A 22 -10.07 -5.12 11.33
N VAL A 23 -11.16 -5.89 11.22
CA VAL A 23 -12.29 -5.76 12.14
C VAL A 23 -12.04 -6.43 13.50
N TRP A 24 -11.22 -7.50 13.52
CA TRP A 24 -10.98 -8.26 14.74
C TRP A 24 -10.26 -7.44 15.83
N SER A 25 -9.09 -6.88 15.50
CA SER A 25 -8.32 -6.06 16.43
C SER A 25 -7.24 -5.24 15.73
N GLN A 26 -6.74 -4.22 16.42
CA GLN A 26 -5.56 -3.46 16.02
C GLN A 26 -4.34 -4.37 15.80
N TRP A 27 -4.14 -5.37 16.64
CA TRP A 27 -3.03 -6.33 16.54
C TRP A 27 -3.12 -7.23 15.31
N SER A 28 -4.32 -7.74 14.99
CA SER A 28 -4.51 -8.54 13.77
C SER A 28 -4.31 -7.72 12.50
N PHE A 29 -4.74 -6.46 12.51
CA PHE A 29 -4.47 -5.52 11.43
C PHE A 29 -2.98 -5.23 11.30
N GLY A 30 -2.28 -4.94 12.42
CA GLY A 30 -0.83 -4.76 12.43
C GLY A 30 -0.08 -5.99 11.90
N ALA A 31 -0.48 -7.20 12.32
CA ALA A 31 0.10 -8.44 11.81
C ALA A 31 -0.12 -8.62 10.30
N LEU A 32 -1.33 -8.30 9.79
CA LEU A 32 -1.61 -8.30 8.36
C LEU A 32 -0.67 -7.35 7.61
N LEU A 33 -0.55 -6.09 8.07
CA LEU A 33 0.33 -5.10 7.44
C LEU A 33 1.80 -5.52 7.49
N ALA A 34 2.26 -6.14 8.58
CA ALA A 34 3.62 -6.67 8.68
C ALA A 34 3.89 -7.79 7.66
N VAL A 35 2.95 -8.71 7.46
CA VAL A 35 3.04 -9.75 6.43
C VAL A 35 3.07 -9.15 5.03
N LEU A 36 2.21 -8.16 4.76
CA LEU A 36 2.19 -7.45 3.47
C LEU A 36 3.48 -6.67 3.23
N LEU A 37 4.07 -6.08 4.28
CA LEU A 37 5.34 -5.39 4.22
C LEU A 37 6.48 -6.32 3.80
N VAL A 38 6.63 -7.44 4.50
CA VAL A 38 7.69 -8.41 4.20
C VAL A 38 7.52 -8.98 2.80
N GLY A 39 6.30 -9.40 2.44
CA GLY A 39 5.99 -9.94 1.11
C GLY A 39 6.19 -8.91 0.00
N GLY A 40 5.66 -7.71 0.18
CA GLY A 40 5.77 -6.62 -0.80
C GLY A 40 7.21 -6.15 -1.02
N MET A 41 8.00 -5.98 0.05
CA MET A 41 9.42 -5.64 -0.07
C MET A 41 10.22 -6.75 -0.76
N TYR A 42 9.94 -8.00 -0.43
CA TYR A 42 10.58 -9.14 -1.10
C TYR A 42 10.30 -9.13 -2.61
N GLU A 43 9.04 -8.95 -3.01
CA GLU A 43 8.65 -8.88 -4.42
C GLU A 43 9.25 -7.65 -5.13
N PHE A 44 9.22 -6.47 -4.48
CA PHE A 44 9.80 -5.26 -5.02
C PHE A 44 11.31 -5.43 -5.31
N TYR A 45 12.05 -5.97 -4.35
CA TYR A 45 13.48 -6.24 -4.54
C TYR A 45 13.76 -7.36 -5.55
N ALA A 46 12.85 -8.30 -5.72
CA ALA A 46 12.95 -9.30 -6.77
C ALA A 46 12.74 -8.69 -8.17
N LEU A 47 11.74 -7.79 -8.30
CA LEU A 47 11.52 -7.02 -9.54
C LEU A 47 12.72 -6.15 -9.89
N ALA A 48 13.28 -5.46 -8.91
CA ALA A 48 14.48 -4.64 -9.08
C ALA A 48 15.69 -5.47 -9.54
N GLY A 49 15.84 -6.66 -8.98
CA GLY A 49 16.88 -7.61 -9.41
C GLY A 49 16.75 -8.03 -10.88
N LYS A 50 15.51 -8.22 -11.37
CA LYS A 50 15.28 -8.52 -12.80
C LYS A 50 15.63 -7.37 -13.73
N GLN A 51 15.66 -6.14 -13.20
CA GLN A 51 16.08 -4.94 -13.95
C GLN A 51 17.61 -4.73 -13.92
N GLY A 52 18.37 -5.66 -13.33
CA GLY A 52 19.83 -5.53 -13.18
C GLY A 52 20.27 -4.71 -11.98
N ASN A 53 19.34 -4.28 -11.11
CA ASN A 53 19.67 -3.61 -9.86
C ASN A 53 20.03 -4.63 -8.77
N ALA A 54 20.90 -4.24 -7.83
CA ALA A 54 21.34 -5.09 -6.74
C ALA A 54 20.99 -4.48 -5.37
N PRO A 55 19.70 -4.42 -4.97
CA PRO A 55 19.31 -3.84 -3.69
C PRO A 55 19.89 -4.61 -2.51
N GLN A 56 20.11 -3.92 -1.40
CA GLN A 56 20.54 -4.51 -0.12
C GLN A 56 19.30 -5.06 0.61
N LYS A 57 18.80 -6.21 0.17
CA LYS A 57 17.51 -6.78 0.59
C LYS A 57 17.36 -6.89 2.11
N VAL A 58 18.41 -7.36 2.81
CA VAL A 58 18.36 -7.54 4.27
C VAL A 58 18.31 -6.18 4.98
N VAL A 59 19.18 -5.26 4.60
CA VAL A 59 19.22 -3.92 5.22
C VAL A 59 17.91 -3.17 4.97
N GLY A 60 17.40 -3.21 3.74
CA GLY A 60 16.13 -2.60 3.39
C GLY A 60 14.95 -3.21 4.15
N LEU A 61 14.91 -4.55 4.27
CA LEU A 61 13.86 -5.23 5.03
C LEU A 61 13.91 -4.88 6.52
N VAL A 62 15.11 -4.89 7.13
CA VAL A 62 15.29 -4.49 8.54
C VAL A 62 14.83 -3.05 8.74
N ALA A 63 15.25 -2.12 7.86
CA ALA A 63 14.82 -0.72 7.93
C ALA A 63 13.29 -0.58 7.81
N GLY A 64 12.68 -1.29 6.87
CA GLY A 64 11.22 -1.28 6.67
C GLY A 64 10.46 -1.83 7.88
N VAL A 65 10.91 -2.95 8.45
CA VAL A 65 10.30 -3.55 9.64
C VAL A 65 10.46 -2.63 10.86
N VAL A 66 11.63 -2.04 11.07
CA VAL A 66 11.84 -1.08 12.18
C VAL A 66 10.94 0.14 12.00
N LEU A 67 10.87 0.71 10.79
CA LEU A 67 9.96 1.82 10.50
C LEU A 67 8.50 1.46 10.83
N PHE A 68 8.06 0.29 10.42
CA PHE A 68 6.71 -0.20 10.67
C PHE A 68 6.45 -0.39 12.18
N VAL A 69 7.34 -1.08 12.88
CA VAL A 69 7.19 -1.36 14.32
C VAL A 69 7.13 -0.07 15.13
N LEU A 70 7.95 0.94 14.78
CA LEU A 70 7.91 2.25 15.45
C LEU A 70 6.57 2.95 15.26
N ASN A 71 6.05 2.97 14.02
CA ASN A 71 4.76 3.61 13.74
C ASN A 71 3.62 2.83 14.39
N PHE A 72 3.64 1.50 14.32
CA PHE A 72 2.62 0.66 14.95
C PHE A 72 2.65 0.81 16.48
N ALA A 73 3.84 0.83 17.09
CA ALA A 73 4.01 1.05 18.52
C ALA A 73 3.51 2.43 18.97
N PHE A 74 3.69 3.45 18.14
CA PHE A 74 3.20 4.80 18.44
C PHE A 74 1.67 4.89 18.41
N VAL A 75 1.03 4.09 17.56
CA VAL A 75 -0.43 4.05 17.38
C VAL A 75 -1.11 3.17 18.42
N SER A 76 -0.44 2.11 18.92
CA SER A 76 -1.03 1.17 19.86
C SER A 76 -0.79 1.61 21.29
N ASP A 77 -1.84 2.11 21.95
CA ASP A 77 -1.80 2.57 23.36
C ASP A 77 -1.42 1.49 24.39
N ASP A 78 -1.45 0.22 24.00
CA ASP A 78 -1.21 -0.94 24.88
C ASP A 78 0.29 -1.27 25.08
N ILE A 79 1.23 -0.51 24.51
CA ILE A 79 2.66 -0.83 24.60
C ILE A 79 3.32 -0.15 25.81
N GLU A 80 2.96 -0.51 27.02
CA GLU A 80 3.80 -0.37 28.23
C GLU A 80 5.13 -1.16 28.11
N ILE A 81 5.23 -2.10 27.15
CA ILE A 81 6.38 -3.00 26.93
C ILE A 81 7.65 -2.23 26.53
N LEU A 82 7.53 -1.05 25.91
CA LEU A 82 8.69 -0.25 25.47
C LEU A 82 9.09 0.85 26.48
N GLY A 83 8.51 0.90 27.66
CA GLY A 83 8.78 1.95 28.65
C GLY A 83 8.27 3.32 28.19
N ASP A 84 9.07 4.37 28.35
CA ASP A 84 8.72 5.69 27.83
C ASP A 84 8.63 5.66 26.29
N ALA A 85 7.42 5.77 25.75
CA ALA A 85 7.14 5.73 24.30
C ALA A 85 7.98 6.77 23.52
N ARG A 86 8.28 7.94 24.13
CA ARG A 86 9.17 8.94 23.53
C ARG A 86 10.61 8.44 23.39
N GLN A 87 11.10 7.73 24.40
CA GLN A 87 12.46 7.20 24.37
C GLN A 87 12.57 6.06 23.33
N ALA A 88 11.60 5.16 23.29
CA ALA A 88 11.53 4.09 22.29
C ALA A 88 11.48 4.64 20.86
N PHE A 89 10.63 5.64 20.62
CA PHE A 89 10.53 6.31 19.32
C PHE A 89 11.84 7.01 18.96
N GLY A 90 12.47 7.73 19.92
CA GLY A 90 13.75 8.39 19.71
C GLY A 90 14.89 7.41 19.38
N CYS A 91 14.97 6.29 20.09
CA CYS A 91 15.95 5.23 19.81
C CYS A 91 15.73 4.60 18.43
N GLY A 92 14.50 4.33 18.06
CA GLY A 92 14.17 3.76 16.75
C GLY A 92 14.46 4.73 15.61
N LEU A 93 14.15 6.02 15.77
CA LEU A 93 14.51 7.06 14.80
C LEU A 93 16.04 7.16 14.66
N ALA A 94 16.78 7.15 15.77
CA ALA A 94 18.24 7.14 15.76
C ALA A 94 18.78 5.89 15.03
N PHE A 95 18.18 4.73 15.25
CA PHE A 95 18.53 3.51 14.54
C PHE A 95 18.30 3.63 13.03
N LEU A 96 17.15 4.16 12.60
CA LEU A 96 16.88 4.43 11.18
C LEU A 96 17.87 5.40 10.55
N LEU A 97 18.26 6.46 11.29
CA LEU A 97 19.29 7.39 10.83
C LEU A 97 20.65 6.72 10.67
N LEU A 98 21.00 5.76 11.55
CA LEU A 98 22.24 4.99 11.43
C LEU A 98 22.21 3.98 10.29
N LEU A 99 21.03 3.52 9.85
CA LEU A 99 20.91 2.63 8.69
C LEU A 99 21.32 3.30 7.38
N LEU A 100 21.16 4.63 7.25
CA LEU A 100 21.59 5.36 6.06
C LEU A 100 23.11 5.22 5.82
N PRO A 101 23.99 5.64 6.76
CA PRO A 101 25.43 5.43 6.59
C PRO A 101 25.79 3.93 6.54
N ALA A 102 25.06 3.08 7.25
CA ALA A 102 25.28 1.62 7.15
C ALA A 102 25.07 1.09 5.74
N MET A 103 24.08 1.61 4.99
CA MET A 103 23.87 1.22 3.58
C MET A 103 25.11 1.56 2.73
N PHE A 104 25.73 2.73 2.94
CA PHE A 104 26.94 3.10 2.21
C PHE A 104 28.12 2.21 2.59
N ILE A 105 28.29 1.90 3.88
CA ILE A 105 29.35 1.01 4.38
C ILE A 105 29.13 -0.42 3.83
N CYS A 106 27.91 -0.92 3.86
CA CYS A 106 27.58 -2.23 3.29
C CYS A 106 27.93 -2.30 1.81
N GLU A 107 27.63 -1.25 1.05
CA GLU A 107 27.91 -1.23 -0.38
C GLU A 107 29.41 -1.20 -0.67
N LEU A 108 30.20 -0.53 0.16
CA LEU A 108 31.65 -0.54 0.07
C LEU A 108 32.24 -1.97 0.09
N TYR A 109 31.69 -2.83 0.95
CA TYR A 109 32.14 -4.22 1.07
C TYR A 109 31.50 -5.17 0.03
N ARG A 110 30.30 -4.84 -0.51
CA ARG A 110 29.63 -5.66 -1.53
C ARG A 110 30.32 -5.61 -2.90
N ARG A 111 31.11 -4.56 -3.19
CA ARG A 111 31.79 -4.35 -4.46
C ARG A 111 30.86 -4.45 -5.68
N GLY A 112 29.63 -3.91 -5.55
CA GLY A 112 28.63 -3.90 -6.61
C GLY A 112 29.11 -3.06 -7.80
N GLU A 113 28.73 -3.44 -9.01
CA GLU A 113 29.08 -2.68 -10.23
C GLU A 113 28.46 -1.29 -10.25
N ASN A 114 27.27 -1.13 -9.65
CA ASN A 114 26.58 0.15 -9.58
C ASN A 114 26.07 0.42 -8.14
N PRO A 115 26.92 0.94 -7.25
CA PRO A 115 26.58 1.17 -5.86
C PRO A 115 25.42 2.16 -5.66
N ALA A 116 25.35 3.21 -6.47
CA ALA A 116 24.26 4.19 -6.38
C ALA A 116 22.91 3.58 -6.71
N SER A 117 22.83 2.70 -7.70
CA SER A 117 21.61 1.95 -8.05
C SER A 117 21.21 0.99 -6.93
N GLY A 118 22.16 0.28 -6.32
CA GLY A 118 21.91 -0.63 -5.21
C GLY A 118 21.29 0.08 -4.00
N ILE A 119 21.92 1.17 -3.55
CA ILE A 119 21.45 1.99 -2.44
C ILE A 119 20.11 2.64 -2.78
N GLY A 120 20.01 3.29 -3.95
CA GLY A 120 18.79 3.96 -4.40
C GLY A 120 17.60 3.02 -4.47
N THR A 121 17.78 1.82 -5.00
CA THR A 121 16.71 0.80 -5.08
C THR A 121 16.33 0.27 -3.70
N THR A 122 17.29 0.16 -2.78
CA THR A 122 17.02 -0.22 -1.39
C THR A 122 16.12 0.80 -0.71
N ILE A 123 16.45 2.09 -0.83
CA ILE A 123 15.66 3.20 -0.28
C ILE A 123 14.28 3.26 -0.96
N MET A 124 14.23 3.06 -2.28
CA MET A 124 12.97 3.04 -3.03
C MET A 124 12.00 1.98 -2.51
N GLY A 125 12.48 0.78 -2.16
CA GLY A 125 11.64 -0.27 -1.55
C GLY A 125 11.08 0.15 -0.20
N ILE A 126 11.86 0.85 0.63
CA ILE A 126 11.38 1.39 1.91
C ILE A 126 10.31 2.46 1.66
N CYS A 127 10.56 3.41 0.75
CA CYS A 127 9.62 4.50 0.47
C CYS A 127 8.34 4.02 -0.25
N TYR A 128 8.43 3.01 -1.11
CA TYR A 128 7.30 2.56 -1.92
C TYR A 128 6.43 1.51 -1.20
N VAL A 129 7.02 0.69 -0.34
CA VAL A 129 6.30 -0.40 0.34
C VAL A 129 6.18 -0.18 1.85
N ALA A 130 7.31 0.01 2.54
CA ALA A 130 7.31 0.04 3.99
C ALA A 130 6.65 1.32 4.56
N LEU A 131 6.95 2.48 4.00
CA LEU A 131 6.40 3.75 4.45
C LEU A 131 4.86 3.79 4.29
N PRO A 132 4.26 3.48 3.12
CA PRO A 132 2.81 3.46 2.98
C PRO A 132 2.10 2.50 3.95
N LEU A 133 2.62 1.29 4.12
CA LEU A 133 2.05 0.31 5.05
C LEU A 133 2.18 0.77 6.50
N SER A 134 3.26 1.45 6.86
CA SER A 134 3.43 2.06 8.17
C SER A 134 2.41 3.19 8.41
N LEU A 135 2.15 4.02 7.40
CA LEU A 135 1.16 5.11 7.49
C LEU A 135 -0.28 4.59 7.58
N MET A 136 -0.57 3.41 7.02
CA MET A 136 -1.90 2.79 7.16
C MET A 136 -2.27 2.48 8.60
N CYS A 137 -1.29 2.33 9.51
CA CYS A 137 -1.57 2.12 10.94
C CYS A 137 -2.35 3.28 11.56
N TYR A 138 -2.17 4.50 11.04
CA TYR A 138 -2.81 5.71 11.56
C TYR A 138 -4.23 5.92 11.05
N ILE A 139 -4.59 5.39 9.87
CA ILE A 139 -5.89 5.62 9.24
C ILE A 139 -7.06 5.32 10.17
N PRO A 140 -7.08 4.20 10.93
CA PRO A 140 -8.19 3.88 11.84
C PRO A 140 -8.34 4.78 13.06
N ILE A 141 -7.35 5.64 13.35
CA ILE A 141 -7.34 6.51 14.55
C ILE A 141 -7.37 8.00 14.22
N VAL A 142 -7.15 8.38 12.97
CA VAL A 142 -7.21 9.81 12.56
C VAL A 142 -8.61 10.36 12.77
N GLY A 143 -8.69 11.49 13.47
CA GLY A 143 -9.97 12.15 13.81
C GLY A 143 -10.71 11.53 15.00
N SER A 144 -10.15 10.50 15.65
CA SER A 144 -10.68 9.94 16.89
C SER A 144 -9.53 9.48 17.80
N ASP A 145 -9.71 9.58 19.11
CA ASP A 145 -8.73 9.08 20.09
C ASP A 145 -8.83 7.55 20.28
N THR A 146 -9.67 6.88 19.51
CA THR A 146 -9.93 5.44 19.65
C THR A 146 -9.83 4.72 18.31
N TRP A 147 -9.39 3.48 18.37
CA TRP A 147 -9.34 2.59 17.21
C TRP A 147 -10.73 2.38 16.60
N ASN A 148 -10.89 2.80 15.35
CA ASN A 148 -12.10 2.58 14.55
C ASN A 148 -11.79 1.83 13.24
N PRO A 149 -11.93 0.48 13.22
CA PRO A 149 -11.62 -0.31 12.03
C PRO A 149 -12.48 0.03 10.82
N TRP A 150 -13.67 0.58 11.04
CA TRP A 150 -14.61 0.88 9.95
C TRP A 150 -14.12 1.98 9.03
N ILE A 151 -13.25 2.89 9.51
CA ILE A 151 -12.60 3.89 8.67
C ILE A 151 -11.72 3.21 7.62
N MET A 152 -10.89 2.22 8.03
CA MET A 152 -10.04 1.47 7.11
C MET A 152 -10.86 0.58 6.17
N VAL A 153 -11.93 -0.04 6.66
CA VAL A 153 -12.87 -0.81 5.83
C VAL A 153 -13.48 0.09 4.75
N ALA A 154 -13.98 1.27 5.13
CA ALA A 154 -14.58 2.22 4.20
C ALA A 154 -13.55 2.69 3.14
N TYR A 155 -12.31 2.97 3.53
CA TYR A 155 -11.25 3.32 2.60
C TYR A 155 -10.99 2.21 1.57
N ILE A 156 -10.92 0.94 2.00
CA ILE A 156 -10.78 -0.21 1.08
C ILE A 156 -11.97 -0.31 0.14
N PHE A 157 -13.19 -0.13 0.65
CA PHE A 157 -14.39 -0.17 -0.19
C PHE A 157 -14.45 0.96 -1.21
N ILE A 158 -13.91 2.14 -0.89
CA ILE A 158 -13.77 3.25 -1.85
C ILE A 158 -12.83 2.85 -3.00
N ILE A 159 -11.67 2.24 -2.68
CA ILE A 159 -10.74 1.73 -3.72
C ILE A 159 -11.40 0.64 -4.56
N TRP A 160 -12.07 -0.34 -3.94
CA TRP A 160 -12.76 -1.41 -4.68
C TRP A 160 -13.90 -0.87 -5.55
N ALA A 161 -14.68 0.09 -5.06
CA ALA A 161 -15.71 0.74 -5.86
C ALA A 161 -15.10 1.46 -7.07
N ASN A 162 -14.01 2.20 -6.88
CA ASN A 162 -13.28 2.81 -7.99
C ASN A 162 -12.91 1.78 -9.05
N ASP A 163 -12.32 0.65 -8.68
CA ASP A 163 -11.87 -0.37 -9.62
C ASP A 163 -13.04 -1.02 -10.37
N VAL A 164 -14.11 -1.36 -9.66
CA VAL A 164 -15.31 -1.96 -10.26
C VAL A 164 -15.96 -0.99 -11.26
N PHE A 165 -16.19 0.26 -10.87
CA PHE A 165 -16.83 1.24 -11.73
C PHE A 165 -15.91 1.66 -12.89
N ALA A 166 -14.60 1.79 -12.65
CA ALA A 166 -13.63 2.04 -13.72
C ALA A 166 -13.64 0.92 -14.76
N TYR A 167 -13.74 -0.34 -14.33
CA TYR A 167 -13.83 -1.48 -15.23
C TYR A 167 -15.16 -1.48 -16.02
N LEU A 168 -16.31 -1.30 -15.35
CA LEU A 168 -17.62 -1.31 -15.98
C LEU A 168 -17.78 -0.20 -17.03
N VAL A 169 -17.43 1.04 -16.64
CA VAL A 169 -17.51 2.20 -17.54
C VAL A 169 -16.48 2.09 -18.65
N GLY A 170 -15.25 1.69 -18.31
CA GLY A 170 -14.16 1.51 -19.29
C GLY A 170 -14.49 0.45 -20.35
N MET A 171 -15.18 -0.63 -19.98
CA MET A 171 -15.64 -1.65 -20.94
C MET A 171 -16.81 -1.16 -21.80
N SER A 172 -17.72 -0.38 -21.22
CA SER A 172 -18.96 0.04 -21.91
C SER A 172 -18.73 1.19 -22.88
N VAL A 173 -17.97 2.20 -22.49
CA VAL A 173 -17.82 3.46 -23.24
C VAL A 173 -16.36 3.91 -23.43
N GLY A 174 -15.38 3.15 -22.95
CA GLY A 174 -13.96 3.51 -22.99
C GLY A 174 -13.41 3.60 -24.42
N ARG A 175 -13.05 4.81 -24.86
CA ARG A 175 -12.51 5.11 -26.20
C ARG A 175 -11.11 5.69 -26.13
N HIS A 176 -10.83 6.56 -25.17
CA HIS A 176 -9.56 7.29 -25.06
C HIS A 176 -8.65 6.57 -24.05
N ARG A 177 -7.55 6.00 -24.54
CA ARG A 177 -6.57 5.29 -23.70
C ARG A 177 -5.80 6.26 -22.81
N MET A 178 -5.59 5.89 -21.54
CA MET A 178 -4.90 6.74 -20.56
C MET A 178 -3.37 6.58 -20.67
N PHE A 179 -2.87 5.34 -20.61
CA PHE A 179 -1.43 5.00 -20.66
C PHE A 179 -1.23 3.70 -21.44
N GLU A 180 -1.20 3.79 -22.78
CA GLU A 180 -1.09 2.61 -23.66
C GLU A 180 0.16 1.77 -23.40
N ARG A 181 1.29 2.44 -23.13
CA ARG A 181 2.57 1.78 -22.87
C ARG A 181 2.58 0.90 -21.63
N LEU A 182 1.87 1.27 -20.58
CA LEU A 182 1.88 0.60 -19.27
C LEU A 182 0.67 -0.31 -19.10
N SER A 183 -0.51 0.21 -19.38
CA SER A 183 -1.80 -0.47 -19.22
C SER A 183 -2.76 -0.13 -20.36
N PRO A 184 -2.70 -0.87 -21.49
CA PRO A 184 -3.45 -0.55 -22.71
C PRO A 184 -4.98 -0.68 -22.55
N LYS A 185 -5.45 -1.24 -21.45
CA LYS A 185 -6.89 -1.41 -21.17
C LYS A 185 -7.50 -0.24 -20.40
N LYS A 186 -6.70 0.58 -19.72
CA LYS A 186 -7.19 1.75 -18.97
C LYS A 186 -7.58 2.87 -19.91
N SER A 187 -8.78 3.47 -19.68
CA SER A 187 -9.33 4.58 -20.43
C SER A 187 -9.67 5.76 -19.51
N TRP A 188 -9.70 6.96 -20.06
CA TRP A 188 -10.11 8.16 -19.33
C TRP A 188 -11.57 8.09 -18.89
N GLU A 189 -12.47 7.55 -19.73
CA GLU A 189 -13.85 7.35 -19.38
C GLU A 189 -14.00 6.38 -18.18
N GLY A 190 -13.20 5.31 -18.19
CA GLY A 190 -13.12 4.39 -17.06
C GLY A 190 -12.62 5.10 -15.79
N PHE A 191 -11.61 5.95 -15.90
CA PHE A 191 -11.11 6.73 -14.76
C PHE A 191 -12.19 7.61 -14.13
N PHE A 192 -12.91 8.40 -14.94
CA PHE A 192 -14.01 9.24 -14.41
C PHE A 192 -15.18 8.42 -13.87
N GLY A 193 -15.47 7.26 -14.50
CA GLY A 193 -16.46 6.31 -13.99
C GLY A 193 -16.05 5.74 -12.62
N GLY A 194 -14.78 5.40 -12.44
CA GLY A 194 -14.22 4.98 -11.17
C GLY A 194 -14.32 6.05 -10.09
N LEU A 195 -13.93 7.29 -10.40
CA LEU A 195 -14.09 8.44 -9.48
C LEU A 195 -15.54 8.61 -9.02
N ALA A 196 -16.50 8.53 -9.95
CA ALA A 196 -17.92 8.61 -9.60
C ALA A 196 -18.35 7.49 -8.65
N GLY A 197 -17.91 6.24 -8.90
CA GLY A 197 -18.17 5.09 -8.02
C GLY A 197 -17.54 5.27 -6.64
N ALA A 198 -16.29 5.76 -6.58
CA ALA A 198 -15.60 6.06 -5.34
C ALA A 198 -16.32 7.14 -4.52
N VAL A 199 -16.75 8.23 -5.16
CA VAL A 199 -17.50 9.32 -4.53
C VAL A 199 -18.84 8.81 -3.97
N ALA A 200 -19.56 7.97 -4.72
CA ALA A 200 -20.79 7.36 -4.24
C ALA A 200 -20.54 6.48 -2.99
N MET A 201 -19.44 5.71 -3.00
CA MET A 201 -19.04 4.90 -1.84
C MET A 201 -18.60 5.77 -0.66
N GLY A 202 -17.86 6.88 -0.90
CA GLY A 202 -17.48 7.84 0.13
C GLY A 202 -18.69 8.50 0.79
N TYR A 203 -19.72 8.86 -0.01
CA TYR A 203 -20.99 9.35 0.51
C TYR A 203 -21.68 8.29 1.39
N ALA A 204 -21.75 7.04 0.93
CA ALA A 204 -22.34 5.94 1.71
C ALA A 204 -21.56 5.71 3.02
N ALA A 205 -20.22 5.73 2.98
CA ALA A 205 -19.37 5.60 4.15
C ALA A 205 -19.62 6.71 5.18
N ALA A 206 -19.68 7.97 4.73
CA ALA A 206 -19.98 9.11 5.61
C ALA A 206 -21.34 8.96 6.31
N ARG A 207 -22.36 8.48 5.59
CA ARG A 207 -23.70 8.26 6.16
C ARG A 207 -23.75 7.10 7.15
N VAL A 208 -22.99 6.03 6.89
CA VAL A 208 -22.93 4.85 7.79
C VAL A 208 -22.12 5.16 9.05
N LEU A 209 -21.05 5.95 8.92
CA LEU A 209 -20.16 6.31 10.02
C LEU A 209 -20.61 7.55 10.80
N ASP A 210 -21.73 8.18 10.40
CA ASP A 210 -22.23 9.44 10.96
C ASP A 210 -21.16 10.55 10.97
N ALA A 211 -20.40 10.63 9.85
CA ALA A 211 -19.25 11.50 9.69
C ALA A 211 -19.52 12.64 8.68
N ASP A 212 -18.64 13.65 8.63
CA ASP A 212 -18.75 14.76 7.69
C ASP A 212 -18.72 14.28 6.24
N VAL A 213 -19.78 14.55 5.51
CA VAL A 213 -19.95 14.11 4.12
C VAL A 213 -18.90 14.72 3.19
N TRP A 214 -18.55 15.99 3.38
CA TRP A 214 -17.62 16.68 2.49
C TRP A 214 -16.19 16.16 2.67
N ALA A 215 -15.80 15.87 3.92
CA ALA A 215 -14.53 15.25 4.22
C ALA A 215 -14.42 13.87 3.57
N TRP A 216 -15.46 13.05 3.63
CA TRP A 216 -15.45 11.72 3.01
C TRP A 216 -15.52 11.74 1.47
N LEU A 217 -16.21 12.72 0.87
CA LEU A 217 -16.18 12.91 -0.58
C LEU A 217 -14.79 13.31 -1.07
N GLY A 218 -14.12 14.21 -0.34
CA GLY A 218 -12.74 14.59 -0.63
C GLY A 218 -11.76 13.40 -0.46
N LEU A 219 -11.91 12.62 0.62
CA LEU A 219 -11.13 11.40 0.84
C LEU A 219 -11.31 10.41 -0.33
N ALA A 220 -12.54 10.21 -0.77
CA ALA A 220 -12.84 9.31 -1.88
C ALA A 220 -12.17 9.77 -3.19
N LEU A 221 -12.18 11.07 -3.49
CA LEU A 221 -11.49 11.60 -4.67
C LEU A 221 -9.98 11.42 -4.58
N VAL A 222 -9.37 11.72 -3.43
CA VAL A 222 -7.93 11.54 -3.21
C VAL A 222 -7.55 10.07 -3.33
N ALA A 223 -8.26 9.18 -2.63
CA ALA A 223 -8.00 7.75 -2.64
C ALA A 223 -8.13 7.14 -4.05
N ALA A 224 -9.21 7.46 -4.76
CA ALA A 224 -9.45 6.93 -6.09
C ALA A 224 -8.44 7.43 -7.13
N ALA A 225 -8.17 8.74 -7.16
CA ALA A 225 -7.22 9.30 -8.12
C ALA A 225 -5.81 8.74 -7.91
N THR A 226 -5.34 8.72 -6.66
CA THR A 226 -4.01 8.21 -6.32
C THR A 226 -3.93 6.68 -6.39
N GLY A 227 -5.02 5.96 -6.13
CA GLY A 227 -5.11 4.51 -6.30
C GLY A 227 -4.91 4.08 -7.77
N VAL A 228 -5.56 4.79 -8.71
CA VAL A 228 -5.35 4.53 -10.16
C VAL A 228 -3.89 4.78 -10.56
N LEU A 229 -3.25 5.81 -9.99
CA LEU A 229 -1.83 6.07 -10.23
C LEU A 229 -0.95 4.97 -9.61
N GLY A 230 -1.36 4.37 -8.49
CA GLY A 230 -0.67 3.25 -7.84
C GLY A 230 -0.52 2.04 -8.75
N ASP A 231 -1.62 1.57 -9.34
CA ASP A 231 -1.58 0.48 -10.32
C ASP A 231 -0.73 0.84 -11.56
N LEU A 232 -0.75 2.10 -12.01
CA LEU A 232 0.12 2.53 -13.11
C LEU A 232 1.60 2.52 -12.73
N VAL A 233 1.94 2.96 -11.52
CA VAL A 233 3.32 2.92 -10.99
C VAL A 233 3.79 1.48 -10.84
N GLU A 234 2.97 0.59 -10.29
CA GLU A 234 3.29 -0.84 -10.19
C GLU A 234 3.47 -1.46 -11.58
N SER A 235 2.56 -1.16 -12.50
CA SER A 235 2.67 -1.58 -13.89
C SER A 235 3.97 -1.11 -14.54
N MET A 236 4.42 0.11 -14.26
CA MET A 236 5.71 0.64 -14.74
C MET A 236 6.87 -0.22 -14.24
N PHE A 237 6.93 -0.55 -12.95
CA PHE A 237 7.97 -1.42 -12.41
C PHE A 237 7.95 -2.82 -13.03
N LYS A 238 6.77 -3.41 -13.23
CA LYS A 238 6.63 -4.72 -13.88
C LYS A 238 7.11 -4.70 -15.33
N ARG A 239 6.73 -3.68 -16.11
CA ARG A 239 7.19 -3.56 -17.51
C ARG A 239 8.70 -3.32 -17.59
N ALA A 240 9.28 -2.52 -16.71
CA ALA A 240 10.72 -2.33 -16.65
C ALA A 240 11.46 -3.64 -16.30
N ALA A 241 10.86 -4.51 -15.52
CA ALA A 241 11.39 -5.84 -15.19
C ALA A 241 11.08 -6.91 -16.27
N GLY A 242 10.39 -6.57 -17.35
CA GLY A 242 10.01 -7.51 -18.41
C GLY A 242 8.98 -8.56 -17.99
N VAL A 243 8.21 -8.29 -16.91
CA VAL A 243 7.22 -9.24 -16.36
C VAL A 243 5.81 -8.64 -16.39
N LYS A 244 4.83 -9.50 -16.18
CA LYS A 244 3.42 -9.10 -16.08
C LYS A 244 2.93 -9.03 -14.62
N ASP A 245 3.33 -9.97 -13.81
CA ASP A 245 2.93 -10.10 -12.40
C ASP A 245 4.15 -9.90 -11.50
N SER A 246 3.97 -9.28 -10.32
CA SER A 246 5.07 -8.95 -9.40
C SER A 246 5.67 -10.19 -8.75
N GLY A 247 4.84 -11.20 -8.50
CA GLY A 247 5.21 -12.44 -7.83
C GLY A 247 4.17 -13.54 -8.03
N ASN A 248 4.31 -14.61 -7.23
CA ASN A 248 3.40 -15.76 -7.22
C ASN A 248 3.00 -16.16 -5.79
N LEU A 249 3.11 -15.23 -4.83
CA LEU A 249 2.82 -15.52 -3.42
C LEU A 249 1.34 -15.83 -3.18
N ILE A 250 0.43 -15.23 -3.96
CA ILE A 250 -1.01 -15.46 -3.83
C ILE A 250 -1.48 -16.39 -4.96
N PRO A 251 -1.86 -17.66 -4.67
CA PRO A 251 -2.25 -18.62 -5.69
C PRO A 251 -3.39 -18.11 -6.58
N GLY A 252 -3.15 -18.07 -7.89
CA GLY A 252 -4.11 -17.60 -8.90
C GLY A 252 -4.31 -16.08 -8.98
N HIS A 253 -3.64 -15.29 -8.11
CA HIS A 253 -3.76 -13.83 -8.05
C HIS A 253 -2.45 -13.06 -8.27
N GLY A 254 -1.32 -13.72 -8.42
CA GLY A 254 -0.03 -13.07 -8.60
C GLY A 254 0.66 -12.75 -7.27
N GLY A 255 1.29 -11.60 -7.18
CA GLY A 255 2.00 -11.15 -5.99
C GLY A 255 1.19 -10.33 -5.01
N VAL A 256 1.82 -10.01 -3.89
CA VAL A 256 1.29 -9.07 -2.89
C VAL A 256 1.17 -7.68 -3.50
N LEU A 257 2.20 -7.22 -4.23
CA LEU A 257 2.17 -5.91 -4.88
C LEU A 257 1.03 -5.79 -5.86
N ASP A 258 0.74 -6.84 -6.66
CA ASP A 258 -0.36 -6.87 -7.62
C ASP A 258 -1.76 -6.68 -6.99
N ARG A 259 -1.90 -6.80 -5.68
CA ARG A 259 -3.19 -6.71 -4.96
C ARG A 259 -3.33 -5.47 -4.09
N PHE A 260 -2.22 -4.85 -3.73
CA PHE A 260 -2.19 -3.72 -2.82
C PHE A 260 -1.57 -2.45 -3.44
N ASP A 261 -1.26 -2.47 -4.74
CA ASP A 261 -0.66 -1.38 -5.51
C ASP A 261 -1.42 -0.04 -5.38
N ALA A 262 -2.75 -0.09 -5.52
CA ALA A 262 -3.61 1.08 -5.33
C ALA A 262 -3.54 1.61 -3.90
N LEU A 263 -3.57 0.72 -2.90
CA LEU A 263 -3.47 1.09 -1.49
C LEU A 263 -2.09 1.64 -1.13
N LEU A 264 -1.02 1.03 -1.65
CA LEU A 264 0.35 1.47 -1.38
C LEU A 264 0.59 2.91 -1.81
N LEU A 265 0.19 3.30 -3.01
CA LEU A 265 0.40 4.68 -3.44
C LEU A 265 -0.61 5.65 -2.84
N SER A 266 -1.87 5.24 -2.63
CA SER A 266 -2.89 6.15 -2.10
C SER A 266 -2.77 6.40 -0.59
N ALA A 267 -2.24 5.47 0.20
CA ALA A 267 -2.18 5.59 1.65
C ALA A 267 -1.48 6.86 2.16
N PRO A 268 -0.30 7.27 1.65
CA PRO A 268 0.32 8.52 2.09
C PRO A 268 -0.54 9.76 1.82
N PHE A 269 -1.22 9.80 0.66
CA PHE A 269 -2.10 10.92 0.29
C PHE A 269 -3.35 10.94 1.17
N VAL A 270 -3.95 9.79 1.40
CA VAL A 270 -5.13 9.63 2.27
C VAL A 270 -4.76 10.02 3.71
N PHE A 271 -3.63 9.54 4.22
CA PHE A 271 -3.15 9.90 5.56
C PHE A 271 -2.96 11.42 5.70
N VAL A 272 -2.27 12.06 4.77
CA VAL A 272 -2.06 13.51 4.79
C VAL A 272 -3.39 14.25 4.66
N TYR A 273 -4.28 13.83 3.77
CA TYR A 273 -5.61 14.41 3.63
C TYR A 273 -6.39 14.35 4.96
N MET A 274 -6.41 13.17 5.60
CA MET A 274 -7.12 12.99 6.86
C MET A 274 -6.56 13.85 7.99
N LEU A 275 -5.23 14.00 8.08
CA LEU A 275 -4.59 14.86 9.08
C LEU A 275 -5.01 16.34 9.00
N PHE A 276 -5.35 16.83 7.80
CA PHE A 276 -5.68 18.25 7.61
C PHE A 276 -7.19 18.52 7.52
N VAL A 277 -8.02 17.51 7.30
CA VAL A 277 -9.45 17.69 6.97
C VAL A 277 -10.35 16.97 7.96
N MET A 278 -9.89 15.86 8.56
CA MET A 278 -10.66 15.06 9.53
C MET A 278 -10.08 15.18 10.93
#